data_ff2d4b4452b7fe0e02db3e22ba49056c
#
_entry.id   ff2d4b4452b7fe0e02db3e22ba49056c
#
_cell.length_a   1.000
_cell.length_b   1.000
_cell.length_c   1.000
_cell.angle_alpha   90.00
_cell.angle_beta   90.00
_cell.angle_gamma   90.00
#
_symmetry.space_group_name_H-M   'P 1'
#
loop_
_entity.id
_entity.type
_entity.pdbx_description
1 polymer ?
#
loop_
_entity_poly.entity_id
_entity_poly.type
_entity_poly.pdbx_seq_one_letter_code
_entity_poly.pdbx_strand_id
1 'polypeptide(L)'
;MPSVFGGPLTTFEDAEKESEYGYVRKVSGPVVVADGMAGAAMYELVRVGHDNLIGEIIRLEGDSATIQVYEETAGLTVNDPVLRTHKPLSVELGPGILGNIFDGIQRPLKTIAIKSGDVYIPRGVSVPALDKDTLWEFQPKKIGEGDLLTGGDLYATVFENSLMQHHVALPPDAMGKISYIAPAGQYSLKDTVLELEFQGVTKKFTMLQTWPVRTPRPVASKLAADTPLLTGQRVLDALFPSVLGGTCAIPGAFGCGKTVISQALSKYSNSDTVVYVGCGERGNEMAEVLMDFPQLTMTLPDGREESVMKRTTLVANTSNMPVAAREASIYTGITIAEYFRDMGYNVSMMADSTSRWAEALREISGRLAEMPADSGYPAYLAARLASFYERAGKVKCLGGPERTGSVTIVGAVSPPGGDFSDPVTSATLSIVQVFWGLDKKLAQRKHFPSVNWLISYSKYSGALESFYEKFDPDFIDIRTKAREVLQREDDLNEIVQLVGKDALAETDKITLETAKLLREDYLAQNAFTPYDKFCPFYKSVWMMRNIIHFYNLANQAVERGAGMDGQKITYTLIKHRLGDLFYRLVSQKFEDPAEGEETLVTKFKKLYDDLTAGFRNLEDETR
;
A
#
# COMPACT_ATOMS: atom_id res chain seq x y z
N MET A 1 -45.57 -14.04 8.03
CA MET A 1 -44.16 -14.20 7.68
C MET A 1 -43.30 -13.89 8.89
N PRO A 2 -42.25 -14.67 9.19
CA PRO A 2 -41.34 -14.29 10.28
C PRO A 2 -40.66 -13.01 9.93
N SER A 3 -40.49 -12.10 10.88
CA SER A 3 -39.77 -10.87 10.70
C SER A 3 -38.27 -11.15 10.51
N VAL A 4 -37.56 -10.28 9.84
CA VAL A 4 -36.09 -10.35 9.67
C VAL A 4 -35.37 -10.37 11.02
N PHE A 5 -36.06 -9.94 12.09
CA PHE A 5 -35.56 -9.96 13.47
C PHE A 5 -36.04 -11.16 14.30
N GLY A 6 -36.60 -12.18 13.67
CA GLY A 6 -36.88 -13.47 14.32
C GLY A 6 -38.23 -13.59 15.00
N GLY A 7 -39.28 -12.96 14.50
CA GLY A 7 -40.66 -13.14 15.00
C GLY A 7 -41.68 -12.91 13.91
N PRO A 8 -42.94 -13.38 14.04
CA PRO A 8 -43.99 -13.07 13.09
C PRO A 8 -44.40 -11.60 13.18
N LEU A 9 -44.71 -10.97 12.01
CA LEU A 9 -45.21 -9.59 11.92
C LEU A 9 -46.67 -9.55 12.44
N THR A 10 -46.87 -9.50 13.75
CA THR A 10 -48.19 -9.55 14.39
C THR A 10 -48.50 -8.40 15.31
N THR A 11 -47.50 -7.50 15.57
CA THR A 11 -47.66 -6.36 16.47
C THR A 11 -47.80 -5.07 15.71
N PHE A 12 -48.28 -3.99 16.36
CA PHE A 12 -48.39 -2.67 15.77
C PHE A 12 -47.01 -2.08 15.40
N GLU A 13 -45.99 -2.36 16.20
CA GLU A 13 -44.61 -2.01 15.91
C GLU A 13 -44.09 -2.68 14.64
N ASP A 14 -44.42 -3.95 14.44
CA ASP A 14 -44.08 -4.70 13.23
C ASP A 14 -44.79 -4.13 12.01
N ALA A 15 -46.02 -3.67 12.13
CA ALA A 15 -46.77 -3.03 11.04
C ALA A 15 -46.16 -1.67 10.62
N GLU A 16 -45.63 -0.89 11.57
CA GLU A 16 -44.87 0.33 11.27
C GLU A 16 -43.57 0.04 10.54
N LYS A 17 -42.88 -1.02 10.94
CA LYS A 17 -41.65 -1.46 10.29
C LYS A 17 -41.86 -2.08 8.92
N GLU A 18 -43.03 -2.63 8.64
CA GLU A 18 -43.35 -3.26 7.35
C GLU A 18 -43.18 -2.29 6.17
N SER A 19 -43.37 -0.98 6.36
CA SER A 19 -43.11 0.02 5.35
C SER A 19 -41.63 0.16 4.95
N GLU A 20 -40.73 -0.35 5.77
CA GLU A 20 -39.28 -0.36 5.53
C GLU A 20 -38.83 -1.64 4.79
N TYR A 21 -39.72 -2.60 4.59
CA TYR A 21 -39.41 -3.85 3.91
C TYR A 21 -39.69 -3.77 2.42
N GLY A 22 -38.69 -4.26 1.65
CA GLY A 22 -38.93 -4.70 0.29
C GLY A 22 -39.00 -6.22 0.22
N TYR A 23 -39.22 -6.75 -0.96
CA TYR A 23 -39.33 -8.18 -1.18
C TYR A 23 -38.52 -8.61 -2.40
N VAL A 24 -37.82 -9.75 -2.28
CA VAL A 24 -36.99 -10.28 -3.36
C VAL A 24 -37.87 -10.65 -4.55
N ARG A 25 -37.53 -10.14 -5.73
CA ARG A 25 -38.19 -10.50 -6.99
C ARG A 25 -37.35 -11.49 -7.79
N LYS A 26 -36.02 -11.34 -7.79
CA LYS A 26 -35.11 -12.13 -8.60
C LYS A 26 -33.77 -12.30 -7.88
N VAL A 27 -33.18 -13.48 -7.98
CA VAL A 27 -31.81 -13.77 -7.49
C VAL A 27 -30.96 -14.24 -8.66
N SER A 28 -29.83 -13.60 -8.87
CA SER A 28 -28.87 -13.92 -9.92
C SER A 28 -27.44 -13.87 -9.36
N GLY A 29 -26.98 -14.98 -8.79
CA GLY A 29 -25.69 -15.04 -8.10
C GLY A 29 -25.61 -14.04 -6.95
N PRO A 30 -24.58 -13.18 -6.91
CA PRO A 30 -24.45 -12.17 -5.85
C PRO A 30 -25.42 -11.00 -5.99
N VAL A 31 -26.19 -10.93 -7.08
CA VAL A 31 -27.10 -9.82 -7.38
C VAL A 31 -28.53 -10.23 -7.10
N VAL A 32 -29.25 -9.42 -6.34
CA VAL A 32 -30.64 -9.60 -5.98
C VAL A 32 -31.42 -8.37 -6.40
N VAL A 33 -32.59 -8.58 -7.03
CA VAL A 33 -33.53 -7.50 -7.36
C VAL A 33 -34.69 -7.56 -6.39
N ALA A 34 -34.99 -6.45 -5.74
CA ALA A 34 -36.08 -6.35 -4.77
C ALA A 34 -37.07 -5.27 -5.20
N ASP A 35 -38.36 -5.54 -4.98
CA ASP A 35 -39.47 -4.60 -5.16
C ASP A 35 -39.86 -3.97 -3.82
N GLY A 36 -40.61 -2.89 -3.86
CA GLY A 36 -41.05 -2.18 -2.66
C GLY A 36 -39.95 -1.33 -2.03
N MET A 37 -38.96 -0.93 -2.81
CA MET A 37 -37.80 -0.17 -2.38
C MET A 37 -37.87 1.33 -2.70
N ALA A 38 -39.06 1.85 -2.90
CA ALA A 38 -39.25 3.27 -3.15
C ALA A 38 -38.69 4.11 -1.99
N GLY A 39 -37.96 5.17 -2.33
CA GLY A 39 -37.33 6.04 -1.35
C GLY A 39 -35.99 5.54 -0.84
N ALA A 40 -35.50 4.39 -1.29
CA ALA A 40 -34.15 3.90 -0.97
C ALA A 40 -33.09 4.79 -1.65
N ALA A 41 -31.92 4.89 -1.00
CA ALA A 41 -30.79 5.65 -1.53
C ALA A 41 -29.80 4.72 -2.23
N MET A 42 -29.04 5.29 -3.19
CA MET A 42 -27.89 4.59 -3.77
C MET A 42 -26.86 4.27 -2.68
N TYR A 43 -26.30 3.08 -2.74
CA TYR A 43 -25.30 2.58 -1.80
C TYR A 43 -25.81 2.38 -0.37
N GLU A 44 -27.13 2.37 -0.18
CA GLU A 44 -27.72 2.06 1.12
C GLU A 44 -27.45 0.59 1.48
N LEU A 45 -27.04 0.35 2.72
CA LEU A 45 -26.88 -1.00 3.27
C LEU A 45 -28.25 -1.60 3.56
N VAL A 46 -28.45 -2.85 3.18
CA VAL A 46 -29.70 -3.58 3.40
C VAL A 46 -29.44 -4.97 3.98
N ARG A 47 -30.46 -5.53 4.63
CA ARG A 47 -30.47 -6.92 5.13
C ARG A 47 -31.41 -7.74 4.28
N VAL A 48 -30.88 -8.77 3.62
CA VAL A 48 -31.61 -9.56 2.62
C VAL A 48 -31.96 -10.93 3.18
N GLY A 49 -33.24 -11.29 3.06
CA GLY A 49 -33.73 -12.60 3.44
C GLY A 49 -33.86 -12.83 4.94
N HIS A 50 -34.34 -14.01 5.29
CA HIS A 50 -34.54 -14.42 6.70
C HIS A 50 -33.20 -14.60 7.44
N ASP A 51 -32.12 -14.86 6.73
CA ASP A 51 -30.77 -15.00 7.30
C ASP A 51 -30.05 -13.66 7.51
N ASN A 52 -30.70 -12.54 7.21
CA ASN A 52 -30.13 -11.19 7.36
C ASN A 52 -28.79 -10.99 6.63
N LEU A 53 -28.72 -11.41 5.38
CA LEU A 53 -27.52 -11.26 4.57
C LEU A 53 -27.26 -9.77 4.29
N ILE A 54 -26.00 -9.38 4.45
CA ILE A 54 -25.61 -7.98 4.22
C ILE A 54 -25.51 -7.71 2.72
N GLY A 55 -26.16 -6.64 2.26
CA GLY A 55 -26.10 -6.20 0.87
C GLY A 55 -26.10 -4.70 0.74
N GLU A 56 -25.79 -4.21 -0.46
CA GLU A 56 -25.73 -2.80 -0.81
C GLU A 56 -26.51 -2.53 -2.08
N ILE A 57 -27.28 -1.45 -2.11
CA ILE A 57 -28.03 -1.03 -3.29
C ILE A 57 -27.07 -0.41 -4.30
N ILE A 58 -27.03 -0.97 -5.51
CA ILE A 58 -26.15 -0.50 -6.59
C ILE A 58 -26.89 0.08 -7.78
N ARG A 59 -28.19 -0.09 -7.85
CA ARG A 59 -29.05 0.49 -8.90
C ARG A 59 -30.46 0.70 -8.37
N LEU A 60 -31.08 1.81 -8.73
CA LEU A 60 -32.47 2.11 -8.43
C LEU A 60 -33.24 2.34 -9.74
N GLU A 61 -34.33 1.61 -9.91
CA GLU A 61 -35.26 1.77 -11.07
C GLU A 61 -36.69 1.82 -10.55
N GLY A 62 -37.24 3.03 -10.38
CA GLY A 62 -38.57 3.21 -9.84
C GLY A 62 -38.73 2.62 -8.43
N ASP A 63 -39.60 1.63 -8.28
CA ASP A 63 -39.84 0.93 -7.02
C ASP A 63 -38.89 -0.25 -6.78
N SER A 64 -38.07 -0.59 -7.78
CA SER A 64 -37.13 -1.70 -7.73
C SER A 64 -35.73 -1.25 -7.38
N ALA A 65 -35.02 -2.03 -6.58
CA ALA A 65 -33.62 -1.84 -6.29
C ALA A 65 -32.83 -3.09 -6.67
N THR A 66 -31.66 -2.90 -7.27
CA THR A 66 -30.71 -3.98 -7.50
C THR A 66 -29.68 -3.94 -6.39
N ILE A 67 -29.48 -5.08 -5.74
CA ILE A 67 -28.66 -5.23 -4.54
C ILE A 67 -27.52 -6.20 -4.83
N GLN A 68 -26.27 -5.80 -4.53
CA GLN A 68 -25.17 -6.74 -4.44
C GLN A 68 -25.07 -7.28 -3.01
N VAL A 69 -25.11 -8.60 -2.86
CA VAL A 69 -25.05 -9.25 -1.56
C VAL A 69 -23.61 -9.68 -1.26
N TYR A 70 -23.12 -9.34 -0.07
CA TYR A 70 -21.75 -9.62 0.36
C TYR A 70 -21.54 -11.02 0.88
N GLU A 71 -22.58 -11.81 0.94
CA GLU A 71 -22.55 -13.20 1.41
C GLU A 71 -23.14 -14.11 0.33
N GLU A 72 -23.00 -15.41 0.50
CA GLU A 72 -23.59 -16.38 -0.42
C GLU A 72 -25.10 -16.32 -0.41
N THR A 73 -25.69 -16.22 -1.60
CA THR A 73 -27.15 -16.06 -1.78
C THR A 73 -27.91 -17.37 -1.90
N ALA A 74 -27.24 -18.51 -1.78
CA ALA A 74 -27.91 -19.82 -1.81
C ALA A 74 -29.00 -19.90 -0.74
N GLY A 75 -30.19 -20.34 -1.13
CA GLY A 75 -31.34 -20.41 -0.24
C GLY A 75 -32.24 -19.18 -0.21
N LEU A 76 -31.90 -18.09 -0.88
CA LEU A 76 -32.80 -16.97 -1.07
C LEU A 76 -33.90 -17.34 -2.07
N THR A 77 -35.13 -16.99 -1.73
CA THR A 77 -36.31 -17.24 -2.56
C THR A 77 -37.06 -15.96 -2.87
N VAL A 78 -37.87 -15.99 -3.92
CA VAL A 78 -38.77 -14.87 -4.27
C VAL A 78 -39.69 -14.58 -3.08
N ASN A 79 -39.95 -13.31 -2.83
CA ASN A 79 -40.73 -12.78 -1.70
C ASN A 79 -40.05 -12.86 -0.33
N ASP A 80 -38.77 -13.21 -0.25
CA ASP A 80 -38.01 -13.05 0.99
C ASP A 80 -37.91 -11.56 1.33
N PRO A 81 -37.97 -11.20 2.63
CA PRO A 81 -37.95 -9.78 3.02
C PRO A 81 -36.58 -9.14 2.83
N VAL A 82 -36.58 -7.87 2.50
CA VAL A 82 -35.37 -7.02 2.42
C VAL A 82 -35.59 -5.82 3.33
N LEU A 83 -34.76 -5.70 4.38
CA LEU A 83 -34.84 -4.60 5.34
C LEU A 83 -33.86 -3.48 4.96
N ARG A 84 -34.38 -2.26 4.84
CA ARG A 84 -33.54 -1.06 4.67
C ARG A 84 -32.95 -0.63 6.00
N THR A 85 -31.66 -0.28 6.00
CA THR A 85 -30.97 0.22 7.21
C THR A 85 -30.86 1.74 7.24
N HIS A 86 -31.17 2.43 6.15
CA HIS A 86 -31.05 3.88 5.96
C HIS A 86 -29.61 4.42 6.12
N LYS A 87 -28.61 3.55 6.07
CA LYS A 87 -27.18 3.90 6.22
C LYS A 87 -26.38 3.25 5.09
N PRO A 88 -25.33 3.91 4.57
CA PRO A 88 -24.42 3.28 3.61
C PRO A 88 -23.52 2.26 4.30
N LEU A 89 -22.84 1.43 3.48
CA LEU A 89 -21.79 0.54 3.98
C LEU A 89 -20.70 1.40 4.61
N SER A 90 -20.44 1.16 5.89
CA SER A 90 -19.52 1.96 6.69
C SER A 90 -18.57 1.06 7.47
N VAL A 91 -17.41 1.60 7.82
CA VAL A 91 -16.44 0.94 8.69
C VAL A 91 -16.46 1.55 10.08
N GLU A 92 -16.18 0.74 11.07
CA GLU A 92 -15.95 1.19 12.43
C GLU A 92 -14.49 1.65 12.57
N LEU A 93 -14.30 2.85 13.07
CA LEU A 93 -12.99 3.49 13.22
C LEU A 93 -12.77 3.86 14.69
N GLY A 94 -11.71 3.34 15.27
CA GLY A 94 -11.39 3.58 16.68
C GLY A 94 -10.21 2.72 17.14
N PRO A 95 -9.87 2.77 18.43
CA PRO A 95 -8.84 1.88 18.99
C PRO A 95 -9.19 0.41 18.79
N GLY A 96 -8.21 -0.40 18.43
CA GLY A 96 -8.36 -1.82 18.19
C GLY A 96 -8.30 -2.25 16.73
N ILE A 97 -8.16 -1.31 15.78
CA ILE A 97 -8.00 -1.63 14.37
C ILE A 97 -6.65 -2.29 14.10
N LEU A 98 -5.58 -1.75 14.69
CA LEU A 98 -4.23 -2.25 14.46
C LEU A 98 -4.06 -3.66 15.02
N GLY A 99 -3.38 -4.49 14.25
CA GLY A 99 -3.17 -5.88 14.60
C GLY A 99 -4.34 -6.81 14.29
N ASN A 100 -5.46 -6.28 13.80
CA ASN A 100 -6.62 -7.06 13.42
C ASN A 100 -6.59 -7.50 11.96
N ILE A 101 -7.33 -8.58 11.71
CA ILE A 101 -7.55 -9.13 10.37
C ILE A 101 -9.04 -9.07 10.10
N PHE A 102 -9.43 -8.29 9.10
CA PHE A 102 -10.82 -8.12 8.68
C PHE A 102 -11.07 -8.77 7.33
N ASP A 103 -12.34 -9.06 7.03
CA ASP A 103 -12.73 -9.40 5.66
C ASP A 103 -13.06 -8.12 4.84
N GLY A 104 -13.58 -8.30 3.62
CA GLY A 104 -13.86 -7.17 2.72
C GLY A 104 -14.88 -6.15 3.22
N ILE A 105 -15.71 -6.50 4.18
CA ILE A 105 -16.70 -5.62 4.82
C ILE A 105 -16.42 -5.37 6.29
N GLN A 106 -15.18 -5.50 6.68
CA GLN A 106 -14.68 -5.28 8.05
C GLN A 106 -15.25 -6.25 9.11
N ARG A 107 -15.53 -7.48 8.76
CA ARG A 107 -15.84 -8.48 9.79
C ARG A 107 -14.54 -9.01 10.40
N PRO A 108 -14.42 -9.08 11.75
CA PRO A 108 -13.19 -9.51 12.40
C PRO A 108 -13.02 -11.04 12.29
N LEU A 109 -12.10 -11.50 11.46
CA LEU A 109 -11.97 -12.91 11.13
C LEU A 109 -11.56 -13.79 12.32
N LYS A 110 -10.63 -13.32 13.17
CA LYS A 110 -10.21 -14.07 14.36
C LYS A 110 -11.34 -14.26 15.37
N THR A 111 -12.11 -13.21 15.64
CA THR A 111 -13.23 -13.24 16.56
C THR A 111 -14.34 -14.17 16.06
N ILE A 112 -14.62 -14.14 14.76
CA ILE A 112 -15.61 -15.02 14.13
C ILE A 112 -15.16 -16.48 14.22
N ALA A 113 -13.91 -16.78 13.95
CA ALA A 113 -13.36 -18.14 14.05
C ALA A 113 -13.47 -18.69 15.48
N ILE A 114 -13.21 -17.89 16.49
CA ILE A 114 -13.34 -18.28 17.90
C ILE A 114 -14.81 -18.52 18.29
N LYS A 115 -15.72 -17.63 17.88
CA LYS A 115 -17.14 -17.74 18.23
C LYS A 115 -17.87 -18.85 17.49
N SER A 116 -17.55 -19.08 16.21
CA SER A 116 -18.21 -20.10 15.40
C SER A 116 -17.59 -21.49 15.56
N GLY A 117 -16.32 -21.56 15.97
CA GLY A 117 -15.55 -22.80 16.01
C GLY A 117 -15.27 -23.40 14.63
N ASP A 118 -15.52 -22.66 13.54
CA ASP A 118 -15.38 -23.10 12.16
C ASP A 118 -14.39 -22.22 11.41
N VAL A 119 -13.74 -22.80 10.41
CA VAL A 119 -12.85 -22.10 9.49
C VAL A 119 -13.63 -21.17 8.56
N TYR A 120 -14.89 -21.49 8.28
CA TYR A 120 -15.76 -20.72 7.40
C TYR A 120 -16.58 -19.70 8.18
N ILE A 121 -16.87 -18.55 7.52
CA ILE A 121 -17.74 -17.53 8.09
C ILE A 121 -19.19 -17.97 7.92
N PRO A 122 -19.96 -18.21 9.02
CA PRO A 122 -21.37 -18.53 8.93
C PRO A 122 -22.17 -17.37 8.30
N ARG A 123 -23.27 -17.71 7.62
CA ARG A 123 -24.17 -16.73 7.01
C ARG A 123 -24.88 -15.90 8.07
N GLY A 124 -25.00 -14.60 7.82
CA GLY A 124 -25.74 -13.70 8.69
C GLY A 124 -25.07 -13.39 10.03
N VAL A 125 -23.79 -13.71 10.18
CA VAL A 125 -23.06 -13.42 11.43
C VAL A 125 -22.96 -11.91 11.62
N SER A 126 -23.42 -11.45 12.79
CA SER A 126 -23.31 -10.04 13.21
C SER A 126 -22.37 -9.97 14.41
N VAL A 127 -21.12 -9.63 14.14
CA VAL A 127 -20.09 -9.39 15.17
C VAL A 127 -19.58 -7.98 14.99
N PRO A 128 -19.45 -7.18 16.08
CA PRO A 128 -18.85 -5.85 15.96
C PRO A 128 -17.44 -5.93 15.38
N ALA A 129 -17.09 -5.03 14.48
CA ALA A 129 -15.77 -5.00 13.85
C ALA A 129 -14.65 -4.81 14.87
N LEU A 130 -14.87 -3.92 15.84
CA LEU A 130 -13.94 -3.66 16.94
C LEU A 130 -14.49 -4.23 18.24
N ASP A 131 -13.59 -4.72 19.11
CA ASP A 131 -13.96 -5.17 20.44
C ASP A 131 -14.38 -3.98 21.29
N LYS A 132 -15.66 -3.94 21.68
CA LYS A 132 -16.27 -2.85 22.45
C LYS A 132 -16.08 -2.99 23.95
N ASP A 133 -15.59 -4.10 24.43
CA ASP A 133 -15.43 -4.38 25.86
C ASP A 133 -14.01 -4.14 26.37
N THR A 134 -13.02 -4.03 25.48
CA THR A 134 -11.64 -3.73 25.83
C THR A 134 -11.52 -2.32 26.41
N LEU A 135 -10.83 -2.20 27.53
CA LEU A 135 -10.56 -0.91 28.18
C LEU A 135 -9.28 -0.29 27.62
N TRP A 136 -9.40 0.96 27.23
CA TRP A 136 -8.29 1.75 26.68
C TRP A 136 -7.96 2.90 27.61
N GLU A 137 -6.67 3.18 27.78
CA GLU A 137 -6.19 4.31 28.59
C GLU A 137 -6.41 5.62 27.83
N PHE A 138 -7.42 6.39 28.27
CA PHE A 138 -7.83 7.64 27.68
C PHE A 138 -7.13 8.80 28.38
N GLN A 139 -6.47 9.66 27.59
CA GLN A 139 -5.81 10.87 28.07
C GLN A 139 -6.40 12.07 27.32
N PRO A 140 -7.27 12.87 27.96
CA PRO A 140 -7.79 14.06 27.31
C PRO A 140 -6.69 15.11 27.13
N LYS A 141 -6.80 15.90 26.07
CA LYS A 141 -5.93 17.06 25.88
C LYS A 141 -6.35 18.21 26.84
N LYS A 142 -5.53 19.24 26.87
CA LYS A 142 -5.80 20.45 27.73
C LYS A 142 -6.96 21.28 27.17
N ILE A 143 -8.14 20.72 27.17
CA ILE A 143 -9.39 21.36 26.79
C ILE A 143 -10.41 21.11 27.90
N GLY A 144 -11.37 21.97 28.03
CA GLY A 144 -12.38 21.87 29.07
C GLY A 144 -13.75 22.32 28.60
N GLU A 145 -14.72 22.27 29.53
CA GLU A 145 -16.09 22.72 29.27
C GLU A 145 -16.11 24.16 28.74
N GLY A 146 -16.92 24.37 27.72
CA GLY A 146 -17.06 25.67 27.07
C GLY A 146 -16.15 25.91 25.88
N ASP A 147 -15.12 25.07 25.66
CA ASP A 147 -14.27 25.14 24.49
C ASP A 147 -15.02 24.65 23.24
N LEU A 148 -14.73 25.28 22.12
CA LEU A 148 -15.35 24.93 20.84
C LEU A 148 -14.51 23.88 20.12
N LEU A 149 -15.16 22.81 19.68
CA LEU A 149 -14.57 21.78 18.81
C LEU A 149 -15.25 21.78 17.45
N THR A 150 -14.43 21.57 16.41
CA THR A 150 -14.89 21.38 15.03
C THR A 150 -14.45 20.02 14.52
N GLY A 151 -15.05 19.57 13.42
CA GLY A 151 -14.76 18.27 12.83
C GLY A 151 -13.28 18.06 12.58
N GLY A 152 -12.77 16.91 12.98
CA GLY A 152 -11.37 16.53 12.85
C GLY A 152 -10.45 16.99 13.98
N ASP A 153 -10.93 17.78 14.94
CA ASP A 153 -10.12 18.19 16.09
C ASP A 153 -9.72 16.99 16.93
N LEU A 154 -8.44 16.88 17.26
CA LEU A 154 -7.93 15.86 18.17
C LEU A 154 -8.16 16.30 19.60
N TYR A 155 -8.96 15.55 20.35
CA TYR A 155 -9.29 15.94 21.75
C TYR A 155 -8.70 15.00 22.80
N ALA A 156 -8.17 13.86 22.40
CA ALA A 156 -7.59 12.90 23.34
C ALA A 156 -6.56 12.00 22.66
N THR A 157 -5.83 11.27 23.48
CA THR A 157 -4.91 10.22 23.03
C THR A 157 -5.19 8.93 23.78
N VAL A 158 -4.91 7.80 23.11
CA VAL A 158 -5.03 6.45 23.67
C VAL A 158 -3.74 5.71 23.36
N PHE A 159 -3.16 5.06 24.37
CA PHE A 159 -2.05 4.15 24.14
C PHE A 159 -2.60 2.85 23.54
N GLU A 160 -2.40 2.64 22.25
CA GLU A 160 -2.87 1.43 21.58
C GLU A 160 -1.86 0.30 21.67
N ASN A 161 -0.59 0.61 21.38
CA ASN A 161 0.52 -0.33 21.56
C ASN A 161 1.86 0.41 21.55
N SER A 162 2.97 -0.33 21.68
CA SER A 162 4.32 0.23 21.77
C SER A 162 4.79 0.97 20.52
N LEU A 163 4.16 0.74 19.35
CA LEU A 163 4.52 1.38 18.09
C LEU A 163 3.64 2.57 17.76
N MET A 164 2.38 2.59 18.23
CA MET A 164 1.38 3.54 17.77
C MET A 164 0.62 4.14 18.95
N GLN A 165 0.53 5.47 18.93
CA GLN A 165 -0.38 6.22 19.80
C GLN A 165 -1.63 6.58 18.99
N HIS A 166 -2.80 6.18 19.47
CA HIS A 166 -4.06 6.49 18.83
C HIS A 166 -4.52 7.90 19.23
N HIS A 167 -4.74 8.76 18.26
CA HIS A 167 -5.29 10.09 18.48
C HIS A 167 -6.80 10.06 18.25
N VAL A 168 -7.56 10.35 19.29
CA VAL A 168 -9.02 10.39 19.20
C VAL A 168 -9.45 11.72 18.62
N ALA A 169 -10.11 11.69 17.47
CA ALA A 169 -10.58 12.86 16.76
C ALA A 169 -12.10 12.97 16.81
N LEU A 170 -12.61 14.20 16.76
CA LEU A 170 -14.02 14.43 16.53
C LEU A 170 -14.39 14.01 15.10
N PRO A 171 -15.52 13.29 14.87
CA PRO A 171 -15.95 12.97 13.52
C PRO A 171 -16.02 14.22 12.63
N PRO A 172 -15.66 14.10 11.33
CA PRO A 172 -15.52 15.26 10.44
C PRO A 172 -16.77 16.13 10.28
N ASP A 173 -17.95 15.55 10.48
CA ASP A 173 -19.25 16.20 10.34
C ASP A 173 -19.81 16.77 11.64
N ALA A 174 -19.08 16.69 12.72
CA ALA A 174 -19.52 17.16 14.05
C ALA A 174 -18.89 18.49 14.43
N MET A 175 -19.61 19.27 15.24
CA MET A 175 -19.12 20.51 15.85
C MET A 175 -19.94 20.86 17.09
N GLY A 176 -19.40 21.68 17.97
CA GLY A 176 -20.12 22.17 19.14
C GLY A 176 -19.21 22.62 20.27
N LYS A 177 -19.83 23.12 21.34
CA LYS A 177 -19.14 23.47 22.59
C LYS A 177 -19.08 22.23 23.47
N ILE A 178 -17.96 22.05 24.17
CA ILE A 178 -17.81 20.94 25.11
C ILE A 178 -18.70 21.17 26.30
N SER A 179 -19.66 20.27 26.54
CA SER A 179 -20.45 20.23 27.76
C SER A 179 -19.91 19.19 28.75
N TYR A 180 -19.19 18.20 28.28
CA TYR A 180 -18.54 17.18 29.10
C TYR A 180 -17.35 16.61 28.35
N ILE A 181 -16.24 16.39 29.02
CA ILE A 181 -15.10 15.62 28.57
C ILE A 181 -14.68 14.67 29.70
N ALA A 182 -14.49 13.39 29.38
CA ALA A 182 -14.08 12.39 30.35
C ALA A 182 -12.69 12.70 30.93
N PRO A 183 -12.50 12.55 32.25
CA PRO A 183 -11.16 12.66 32.82
C PRO A 183 -10.27 11.50 32.40
N ALA A 184 -8.95 11.63 32.59
CA ALA A 184 -8.02 10.55 32.34
C ALA A 184 -8.43 9.28 33.08
N GLY A 185 -8.42 8.16 32.38
CA GLY A 185 -8.84 6.88 32.94
C GLY A 185 -9.00 5.82 31.86
N GLN A 186 -9.59 4.69 32.25
CA GLN A 186 -9.84 3.58 31.34
C GLN A 186 -11.28 3.56 30.88
N TYR A 187 -11.49 3.57 29.58
CA TYR A 187 -12.81 3.56 28.95
C TYR A 187 -12.87 2.53 27.82
N SER A 188 -14.05 1.97 27.64
CA SER A 188 -14.34 1.11 26.49
C SER A 188 -14.90 1.93 25.32
N LEU A 189 -15.07 1.30 24.16
CA LEU A 189 -15.67 1.96 22.99
C LEU A 189 -17.17 2.25 23.18
N LYS A 190 -17.81 1.69 24.19
CA LYS A 190 -19.21 1.97 24.55
C LYS A 190 -19.37 3.21 25.44
N ASP A 191 -18.31 3.60 26.14
CA ASP A 191 -18.37 4.67 27.13
C ASP A 191 -18.38 6.04 26.44
N THR A 192 -19.27 6.92 26.89
CA THR A 192 -19.29 8.31 26.44
C THR A 192 -18.10 9.07 27.02
N VAL A 193 -17.23 9.59 26.16
CA VAL A 193 -16.02 10.34 26.56
C VAL A 193 -16.12 11.82 26.26
N LEU A 194 -17.08 12.24 25.44
CA LEU A 194 -17.26 13.63 25.04
C LEU A 194 -18.74 13.91 24.82
N GLU A 195 -19.20 15.06 25.28
CA GLU A 195 -20.52 15.58 24.96
C GLU A 195 -20.37 17.00 24.42
N LEU A 196 -20.97 17.27 23.25
CA LEU A 196 -20.97 18.58 22.61
C LEU A 196 -22.39 19.12 22.51
N GLU A 197 -22.54 20.43 22.78
CA GLU A 197 -23.78 21.15 22.56
C GLU A 197 -23.67 22.05 21.35
N PHE A 198 -24.64 21.91 20.42
CA PHE A 198 -24.74 22.73 19.24
C PHE A 198 -26.22 22.99 18.92
N GLN A 199 -26.60 24.26 18.82
CA GLN A 199 -27.97 24.69 18.55
C GLN A 199 -29.02 24.07 19.50
N GLY A 200 -28.68 23.98 20.79
CA GLY A 200 -29.57 23.45 21.83
C GLY A 200 -29.67 21.91 21.85
N VAL A 201 -28.92 21.21 21.00
CA VAL A 201 -28.89 19.74 20.97
C VAL A 201 -27.55 19.27 21.51
N THR A 202 -27.59 18.36 22.50
CA THR A 202 -26.42 17.72 23.07
C THR A 202 -26.20 16.38 22.38
N LYS A 203 -25.01 16.18 21.78
CA LYS A 203 -24.60 14.91 21.20
C LYS A 203 -23.52 14.27 22.05
N LYS A 204 -23.64 12.96 22.24
CA LYS A 204 -22.67 12.13 22.95
C LYS A 204 -21.74 11.45 21.95
N PHE A 205 -20.44 11.45 22.26
CA PHE A 205 -19.42 10.82 21.42
C PHE A 205 -18.65 9.80 22.24
N THR A 206 -18.37 8.67 21.60
CA THR A 206 -17.46 7.65 22.11
C THR A 206 -16.15 7.74 21.33
N MET A 207 -15.16 6.90 21.66
CA MET A 207 -13.92 6.80 20.88
C MET A 207 -14.14 6.12 19.52
N LEU A 208 -15.30 5.50 19.32
CA LEU A 208 -15.68 4.83 18.08
C LEU A 208 -16.41 5.82 17.17
N GLN A 209 -16.04 5.83 15.90
CA GLN A 209 -16.80 6.52 14.86
C GLN A 209 -17.00 5.62 13.66
N THR A 210 -17.97 5.93 12.82
CA THR A 210 -18.23 5.21 11.58
C THR A 210 -18.07 6.15 10.38
N TRP A 211 -17.63 5.61 9.25
CA TRP A 211 -17.49 6.38 8.02
C TRP A 211 -17.85 5.53 6.81
N PRO A 212 -18.61 6.10 5.83
CA PRO A 212 -18.93 5.39 4.59
C PRO A 212 -17.67 5.09 3.79
N VAL A 213 -17.51 3.84 3.36
CA VAL A 213 -16.28 3.41 2.67
C VAL A 213 -16.09 4.03 1.30
N ARG A 214 -17.19 4.37 0.61
CA ARG A 214 -17.15 4.91 -0.75
C ARG A 214 -16.94 6.42 -0.81
N THR A 215 -17.02 7.09 0.32
CA THR A 215 -16.84 8.54 0.42
C THR A 215 -15.45 8.86 0.98
N PRO A 216 -14.62 9.64 0.28
CA PRO A 216 -13.33 10.08 0.83
C PRO A 216 -13.51 10.87 2.12
N ARG A 217 -12.63 10.66 3.09
CA ARG A 217 -12.66 11.47 4.31
C ARG A 217 -12.15 12.88 4.00
N PRO A 218 -12.82 13.93 4.51
CA PRO A 218 -12.48 15.30 4.17
C PRO A 218 -11.13 15.71 4.74
N VAL A 219 -10.46 16.61 4.03
CA VAL A 219 -9.17 17.19 4.40
C VAL A 219 -9.26 18.70 4.29
N ALA A 220 -8.37 19.42 4.98
CA ALA A 220 -8.32 20.88 4.89
C ALA A 220 -7.79 21.31 3.51
N SER A 221 -6.72 20.69 3.03
CA SER A 221 -6.15 20.94 1.71
C SER A 221 -5.25 19.77 1.28
N LYS A 222 -5.08 19.61 -0.02
CA LYS A 222 -4.09 18.70 -0.58
C LYS A 222 -2.75 19.41 -0.69
N LEU A 223 -1.67 18.72 -0.35
CA LEU A 223 -0.31 19.24 -0.39
C LEU A 223 0.51 18.50 -1.46
N ALA A 224 1.54 19.17 -1.96
CA ALA A 224 2.52 18.50 -2.83
C ALA A 224 3.38 17.55 -1.99
N ALA A 225 3.56 16.33 -2.47
CA ALA A 225 4.43 15.35 -1.84
C ALA A 225 5.90 15.67 -2.16
N ASP A 226 6.73 15.71 -1.13
CA ASP A 226 8.14 16.12 -1.22
C ASP A 226 9.10 15.19 -0.48
N THR A 227 8.59 14.18 0.19
CA THR A 227 9.38 13.23 0.98
C THR A 227 9.29 11.85 0.35
N PRO A 228 10.43 11.16 0.13
CA PRO A 228 10.39 9.84 -0.49
C PRO A 228 9.82 8.78 0.43
N LEU A 229 9.15 7.79 -0.16
CA LEU A 229 8.84 6.54 0.49
C LEU A 229 10.08 5.66 0.41
N LEU A 230 10.71 5.39 1.54
CA LEU A 230 11.90 4.56 1.61
C LEU A 230 11.51 3.13 1.97
N THR A 231 11.87 2.19 1.12
CA THR A 231 11.46 0.79 1.25
C THR A 231 12.59 -0.12 1.76
N GLY A 232 13.83 0.37 1.76
CA GLY A 232 14.99 -0.46 2.04
C GLY A 232 15.44 -1.31 0.85
N GLN A 233 14.79 -1.20 -0.29
CA GLN A 233 15.17 -1.86 -1.54
C GLN A 233 15.87 -0.86 -2.46
N ARG A 234 17.14 -1.13 -2.81
CA ARG A 234 17.96 -0.19 -3.57
C ARG A 234 17.35 0.20 -4.92
N VAL A 235 16.80 -0.77 -5.64
CA VAL A 235 16.21 -0.53 -6.95
C VAL A 235 15.02 0.43 -6.87
N LEU A 236 14.21 0.33 -5.83
CA LEU A 236 13.05 1.18 -5.64
C LEU A 236 13.46 2.57 -5.13
N ASP A 237 14.29 2.61 -4.10
CA ASP A 237 14.63 3.86 -3.42
C ASP A 237 15.54 4.75 -4.27
N ALA A 238 16.46 4.16 -5.02
CA ALA A 238 17.46 4.90 -5.77
C ALA A 238 17.04 5.22 -7.21
N LEU A 239 16.47 4.26 -7.93
CA LEU A 239 16.17 4.43 -9.36
C LEU A 239 14.71 4.85 -9.62
N PHE A 240 13.76 4.31 -8.89
CA PHE A 240 12.33 4.52 -9.15
C PHE A 240 11.61 4.90 -7.87
N PRO A 241 11.95 6.04 -7.27
CA PRO A 241 11.40 6.40 -5.98
C PRO A 241 9.92 6.74 -6.04
N SER A 242 9.19 6.36 -5.01
CA SER A 242 7.87 6.89 -4.73
C SER A 242 7.97 7.96 -3.64
N VAL A 243 6.87 8.65 -3.40
CA VAL A 243 6.76 9.66 -2.34
C VAL A 243 5.76 9.18 -1.29
N LEU A 244 5.88 9.70 -0.08
CA LEU A 244 4.82 9.56 0.92
C LEU A 244 3.60 10.33 0.43
N GLY A 245 2.51 9.62 0.17
CA GLY A 245 1.33 10.17 -0.48
C GLY A 245 1.28 9.93 -1.99
N GLY A 246 2.16 9.07 -2.52
CA GLY A 246 2.21 8.75 -3.94
C GLY A 246 1.33 7.58 -4.35
N THR A 247 1.25 7.37 -5.65
CA THR A 247 0.57 6.23 -6.26
C THR A 247 1.55 5.37 -7.03
N CYS A 248 1.56 4.08 -6.77
CA CYS A 248 2.48 3.13 -7.39
C CYS A 248 1.72 1.93 -7.93
N ALA A 249 2.22 1.33 -8.99
CA ALA A 249 1.75 0.04 -9.48
C ALA A 249 2.89 -0.95 -9.54
N ILE A 250 2.61 -2.19 -9.13
CA ILE A 250 3.53 -3.33 -9.25
C ILE A 250 2.87 -4.37 -10.16
N PRO A 251 2.94 -4.24 -11.47
CA PRO A 251 2.45 -5.28 -12.35
C PRO A 251 3.47 -6.40 -12.48
N GLY A 252 3.01 -7.63 -12.39
CA GLY A 252 3.85 -8.80 -12.54
C GLY A 252 3.08 -10.10 -12.46
N ALA A 253 3.57 -11.12 -13.16
CA ALA A 253 3.01 -12.45 -13.12
C ALA A 253 3.23 -13.11 -11.74
N PHE A 254 2.48 -14.17 -11.49
CA PHE A 254 2.68 -15.02 -10.32
C PHE A 254 4.14 -15.52 -10.25
N GLY A 255 4.72 -15.49 -9.05
CA GLY A 255 6.09 -15.94 -8.83
C GLY A 255 7.18 -14.94 -9.15
N CYS A 256 6.84 -13.69 -9.49
CA CYS A 256 7.81 -12.62 -9.74
C CYS A 256 8.28 -11.88 -8.48
N GLY A 257 7.91 -12.35 -7.28
CA GLY A 257 8.39 -11.75 -6.03
C GLY A 257 7.59 -10.55 -5.53
N LYS A 258 6.33 -10.40 -5.92
CA LYS A 258 5.43 -9.36 -5.37
C LYS A 258 5.35 -9.42 -3.86
N THR A 259 5.30 -10.62 -3.29
CA THR A 259 5.21 -10.84 -1.84
C THR A 259 6.45 -10.28 -1.12
N VAL A 260 7.63 -10.43 -1.68
CA VAL A 260 8.88 -9.91 -1.09
C VAL A 260 8.83 -8.39 -1.02
N ILE A 261 8.37 -7.72 -2.07
CA ILE A 261 8.22 -6.26 -2.09
C ILE A 261 7.16 -5.81 -1.08
N SER A 262 6.03 -6.52 -1.02
CA SER A 262 4.96 -6.24 -0.05
C SER A 262 5.44 -6.34 1.39
N GLN A 263 6.20 -7.38 1.72
CA GLN A 263 6.80 -7.57 3.04
C GLN A 263 7.84 -6.49 3.35
N ALA A 264 8.67 -6.12 2.37
CA ALA A 264 9.65 -5.05 2.54
C ALA A 264 8.97 -3.71 2.83
N LEU A 265 7.90 -3.38 2.12
CA LEU A 265 7.09 -2.19 2.38
C LEU A 265 6.50 -2.18 3.78
N SER A 266 5.96 -3.32 4.21
CA SER A 266 5.32 -3.44 5.53
C SER A 266 6.33 -3.40 6.67
N LYS A 267 7.49 -4.00 6.49
CA LYS A 267 8.50 -4.16 7.54
C LYS A 267 9.46 -2.97 7.64
N TYR A 268 9.90 -2.43 6.51
CA TYR A 268 11.01 -1.48 6.45
C TYR A 268 10.64 -0.09 5.96
N SER A 269 9.42 0.10 5.42
CA SER A 269 9.05 1.43 4.93
C SER A 269 9.05 2.46 6.07
N ASN A 270 9.34 3.70 5.71
CA ASN A 270 9.27 4.83 6.64
C ASN A 270 7.83 5.31 6.90
N SER A 271 6.84 4.49 6.56
CA SER A 271 5.44 4.72 6.91
C SER A 271 5.20 4.40 8.38
N ASP A 272 4.31 5.17 9.01
CA ASP A 272 3.95 4.94 10.41
C ASP A 272 3.02 3.74 10.56
N THR A 273 2.10 3.56 9.62
CA THR A 273 1.08 2.52 9.62
C THR A 273 0.95 1.90 8.23
N VAL A 274 0.64 0.62 8.20
CA VAL A 274 0.45 -0.13 6.96
C VAL A 274 -0.94 -0.76 6.96
N VAL A 275 -1.64 -0.62 5.84
CA VAL A 275 -2.89 -1.34 5.57
C VAL A 275 -2.64 -2.27 4.39
N TYR A 276 -2.74 -3.56 4.60
CA TYR A 276 -2.60 -4.55 3.55
C TYR A 276 -3.95 -5.11 3.18
N VAL A 277 -4.34 -4.99 1.92
CA VAL A 277 -5.59 -5.53 1.37
C VAL A 277 -5.26 -6.68 0.43
N GLY A 278 -5.61 -7.89 0.82
CA GLY A 278 -5.57 -9.07 -0.04
C GLY A 278 -6.91 -9.21 -0.74
N CYS A 279 -6.98 -8.75 -1.98
CA CYS A 279 -8.20 -8.77 -2.77
C CYS A 279 -8.17 -9.91 -3.79
N GLY A 280 -8.96 -10.96 -3.55
CA GLY A 280 -9.09 -12.10 -4.46
C GLY A 280 -7.85 -12.98 -4.58
N GLU A 281 -6.92 -12.88 -3.63
CA GLU A 281 -5.76 -13.75 -3.54
C GLU A 281 -6.18 -15.21 -3.38
N ARG A 282 -5.33 -16.11 -3.87
CA ARG A 282 -5.53 -17.55 -3.62
C ARG A 282 -5.42 -17.81 -2.13
N GLY A 283 -6.20 -18.77 -1.62
CA GLY A 283 -6.21 -19.09 -0.21
C GLY A 283 -4.83 -19.44 0.37
N ASN A 284 -3.98 -20.12 -0.40
CA ASN A 284 -2.62 -20.45 0.01
C ASN A 284 -1.70 -19.21 0.09
N GLU A 285 -1.83 -18.26 -0.82
CA GLU A 285 -1.06 -17.01 -0.80
C GLU A 285 -1.45 -16.14 0.40
N MET A 286 -2.75 -16.02 0.65
CA MET A 286 -3.23 -15.30 1.85
C MET A 286 -2.83 -16.00 3.13
N ALA A 287 -2.83 -17.33 3.16
CA ALA A 287 -2.37 -18.09 4.33
C ALA A 287 -0.90 -17.80 4.63
N GLU A 288 -0.04 -17.71 3.61
CA GLU A 288 1.36 -17.31 3.79
C GLU A 288 1.46 -15.90 4.39
N VAL A 289 0.74 -14.93 3.85
CA VAL A 289 0.72 -13.56 4.39
C VAL A 289 0.23 -13.55 5.84
N LEU A 290 -0.85 -14.24 6.14
CA LEU A 290 -1.44 -14.29 7.49
C LEU A 290 -0.53 -15.00 8.50
N MET A 291 0.29 -15.96 8.07
CA MET A 291 1.27 -16.63 8.91
C MET A 291 2.57 -15.84 9.06
N ASP A 292 3.02 -15.18 8.00
CA ASP A 292 4.31 -14.50 7.97
C ASP A 292 4.27 -13.14 8.67
N PHE A 293 3.22 -12.34 8.46
CA PHE A 293 3.13 -11.00 9.04
C PHE A 293 3.23 -10.95 10.56
N PRO A 294 2.57 -11.82 11.33
CA PRO A 294 2.73 -11.81 12.80
C PRO A 294 4.13 -12.17 13.28
N GLN A 295 4.91 -12.89 12.47
CA GLN A 295 6.27 -13.30 12.80
C GLN A 295 7.32 -12.27 12.36
N LEU A 296 6.96 -11.36 11.45
CA LEU A 296 7.85 -10.28 11.05
C LEU A 296 8.03 -9.31 12.21
N THR A 297 9.28 -8.97 12.47
CA THR A 297 9.64 -8.02 13.53
C THR A 297 10.38 -6.83 12.97
N MET A 298 10.24 -5.69 13.61
CA MET A 298 11.01 -4.49 13.32
C MET A 298 11.80 -4.08 14.56
N THR A 299 12.99 -3.53 14.36
CA THR A 299 13.85 -3.06 15.45
C THR A 299 13.52 -1.59 15.76
N LEU A 300 13.17 -1.31 17.01
CA LEU A 300 12.96 0.05 17.48
C LEU A 300 14.31 0.76 17.72
N PRO A 301 14.31 2.11 17.77
CA PRO A 301 15.54 2.86 18.08
C PRO A 301 16.21 2.49 19.40
N ASP A 302 15.46 1.95 20.36
CA ASP A 302 15.98 1.48 21.66
C ASP A 302 16.53 0.04 21.62
N GLY A 303 16.51 -0.60 20.47
CA GLY A 303 17.04 -1.96 20.26
C GLY A 303 16.04 -3.10 20.51
N ARG A 304 14.80 -2.80 20.96
CA ARG A 304 13.77 -3.83 21.13
C ARG A 304 13.19 -4.25 19.78
N GLU A 305 12.87 -5.53 19.67
CA GLU A 305 12.13 -6.06 18.52
C GLU A 305 10.63 -6.09 18.84
N GLU A 306 9.83 -5.54 17.93
CA GLU A 306 8.38 -5.54 18.02
C GLU A 306 7.75 -6.11 16.75
N SER A 307 6.61 -6.78 16.90
CA SER A 307 5.89 -7.34 15.75
C SER A 307 5.38 -6.23 14.82
N VAL A 308 5.59 -6.42 13.52
CA VAL A 308 5.07 -5.53 12.48
C VAL A 308 3.53 -5.45 12.52
N MET A 309 2.85 -6.48 13.00
CA MET A 309 1.39 -6.46 13.15
C MET A 309 0.88 -5.36 14.08
N LYS A 310 1.69 -4.86 15.01
CA LYS A 310 1.30 -3.75 15.88
C LYS A 310 1.06 -2.44 15.15
N ARG A 311 1.61 -2.29 13.94
CA ARG A 311 1.36 -1.13 13.07
C ARG A 311 0.59 -1.48 11.80
N THR A 312 0.11 -2.71 11.67
CA THR A 312 -0.48 -3.22 10.43
C THR A 312 -1.93 -3.64 10.66
N THR A 313 -2.77 -3.35 9.68
CA THR A 313 -4.13 -3.87 9.57
C THR A 313 -4.22 -4.69 8.30
N LEU A 314 -4.77 -5.90 8.40
CA LEU A 314 -4.97 -6.78 7.25
C LEU A 314 -6.46 -6.82 6.90
N VAL A 315 -6.76 -6.65 5.61
CA VAL A 315 -8.09 -6.89 5.04
C VAL A 315 -7.94 -8.05 4.08
N ALA A 316 -8.51 -9.19 4.43
CA ALA A 316 -8.35 -10.43 3.68
C ALA A 316 -9.67 -10.86 3.04
N ASN A 317 -9.74 -10.80 1.71
CA ASN A 317 -10.86 -11.31 0.95
C ASN A 317 -10.34 -12.26 -0.12
N THR A 318 -10.36 -13.56 0.18
CA THR A 318 -9.83 -14.59 -0.71
C THR A 318 -10.74 -14.86 -1.91
N SER A 319 -10.21 -15.57 -2.91
CA SER A 319 -10.94 -15.86 -4.15
C SER A 319 -12.19 -16.71 -3.96
N ASN A 320 -12.29 -17.45 -2.86
CA ASN A 320 -13.45 -18.27 -2.51
C ASN A 320 -14.50 -17.53 -1.65
N MET A 321 -14.24 -16.29 -1.27
CA MET A 321 -15.21 -15.43 -0.59
C MET A 321 -16.14 -14.74 -1.60
N PRO A 322 -17.29 -14.19 -1.17
CA PRO A 322 -18.26 -13.58 -2.08
C PRO A 322 -17.69 -12.44 -2.91
N VAL A 323 -18.12 -12.35 -4.16
CA VAL A 323 -17.63 -11.38 -5.16
C VAL A 323 -17.87 -9.93 -4.73
N ALA A 324 -19.04 -9.65 -4.18
CA ALA A 324 -19.39 -8.29 -3.75
C ALA A 324 -18.49 -7.80 -2.60
N ALA A 325 -18.15 -8.68 -1.66
CA ALA A 325 -17.21 -8.37 -0.60
C ALA A 325 -15.80 -8.10 -1.14
N ARG A 326 -15.41 -8.80 -2.18
CA ARG A 326 -14.14 -8.54 -2.89
C ARG A 326 -14.13 -7.14 -3.51
N GLU A 327 -15.21 -6.74 -4.14
CA GLU A 327 -15.35 -5.40 -4.71
C GLU A 327 -15.27 -4.32 -3.62
N ALA A 328 -15.86 -4.53 -2.45
CA ALA A 328 -15.83 -3.58 -1.34
C ALA A 328 -14.50 -3.52 -0.60
N SER A 329 -13.65 -4.54 -0.68
CA SER A 329 -12.44 -4.69 0.16
C SER A 329 -11.46 -3.53 0.04
N ILE A 330 -11.24 -3.01 -1.17
CA ILE A 330 -10.31 -1.90 -1.36
C ILE A 330 -10.83 -0.59 -0.74
N TYR A 331 -12.13 -0.39 -0.75
CA TYR A 331 -12.76 0.78 -0.13
C TYR A 331 -12.69 0.70 1.39
N THR A 332 -12.87 -0.47 1.96
CA THR A 332 -12.65 -0.71 3.39
C THR A 332 -11.22 -0.39 3.79
N GLY A 333 -10.25 -0.90 3.03
CA GLY A 333 -8.82 -0.64 3.30
C GLY A 333 -8.45 0.82 3.18
N ILE A 334 -8.88 1.51 2.14
CA ILE A 334 -8.53 2.93 1.95
C ILE A 334 -9.18 3.82 3.00
N THR A 335 -10.37 3.50 3.46
CA THR A 335 -11.03 4.27 4.52
C THR A 335 -10.29 4.13 5.84
N ILE A 336 -9.82 2.94 6.19
CA ILE A 336 -8.98 2.72 7.36
C ILE A 336 -7.67 3.51 7.22
N ALA A 337 -7.05 3.49 6.05
CA ALA A 337 -5.83 4.26 5.80
C ALA A 337 -6.06 5.77 5.97
N GLU A 338 -7.16 6.30 5.46
CA GLU A 338 -7.51 7.71 5.62
C GLU A 338 -7.77 8.09 7.08
N TYR A 339 -8.33 7.18 7.87
CA TYR A 339 -8.54 7.41 9.29
C TYR A 339 -7.22 7.63 10.04
N PHE A 340 -6.21 6.79 9.80
CA PHE A 340 -4.89 6.97 10.40
C PHE A 340 -4.15 8.18 9.83
N ARG A 341 -4.35 8.49 8.55
CA ARG A 341 -3.85 9.73 7.95
C ARG A 341 -4.35 10.97 8.71
N ASP A 342 -5.62 10.97 9.07
CA ASP A 342 -6.24 12.09 9.77
C ASP A 342 -5.66 12.35 11.18
N MET A 343 -4.98 11.36 11.74
CA MET A 343 -4.19 11.52 12.96
C MET A 343 -2.83 12.22 12.74
N GLY A 344 -2.45 12.43 11.49
CA GLY A 344 -1.15 12.99 11.12
C GLY A 344 -0.09 11.96 10.79
N TYR A 345 -0.47 10.69 10.60
CA TYR A 345 0.45 9.62 10.24
C TYR A 345 0.63 9.48 8.72
N ASN A 346 1.79 8.97 8.35
CA ASN A 346 2.05 8.53 7.00
C ASN A 346 1.65 7.06 6.87
N VAL A 347 0.64 6.80 6.06
CA VAL A 347 0.07 5.46 5.91
C VAL A 347 0.41 4.92 4.53
N SER A 348 0.88 3.67 4.47
CA SER A 348 1.04 2.95 3.22
C SER A 348 -0.07 1.90 3.09
N MET A 349 -0.77 1.92 1.97
CA MET A 349 -1.77 0.92 1.64
C MET A 349 -1.26 0.07 0.49
N MET A 350 -1.23 -1.25 0.70
CA MET A 350 -0.95 -2.23 -0.33
C MET A 350 -2.24 -2.92 -0.75
N ALA A 351 -2.59 -2.83 -2.01
CA ALA A 351 -3.73 -3.55 -2.58
C ALA A 351 -3.22 -4.66 -3.51
N ASP A 352 -3.41 -5.91 -3.12
CA ASP A 352 -3.00 -7.08 -3.89
C ASP A 352 -4.20 -8.03 -4.08
N SER A 353 -4.81 -8.10 -5.20
CA SER A 353 -4.46 -7.44 -6.46
C SER A 353 -5.64 -6.64 -6.98
N THR A 354 -5.38 -5.49 -7.57
CA THR A 354 -6.43 -4.68 -8.19
C THR A 354 -7.05 -5.35 -9.42
N SER A 355 -6.32 -6.27 -10.05
CA SER A 355 -6.87 -7.11 -11.14
C SER A 355 -8.02 -7.98 -10.65
N ARG A 356 -7.94 -8.54 -9.46
CA ARG A 356 -9.01 -9.36 -8.89
C ARG A 356 -10.22 -8.51 -8.49
N TRP A 357 -9.99 -7.29 -8.03
CA TRP A 357 -11.06 -6.32 -7.81
C TRP A 357 -11.77 -5.99 -9.12
N ALA A 358 -11.04 -5.76 -10.21
CA ALA A 358 -11.61 -5.51 -11.52
C ALA A 358 -12.41 -6.70 -12.07
N GLU A 359 -11.95 -7.93 -11.82
CA GLU A 359 -12.71 -9.14 -12.14
C GLU A 359 -14.05 -9.18 -11.37
N ALA A 360 -14.06 -8.76 -10.11
CA ALA A 360 -15.30 -8.66 -9.33
C ALA A 360 -16.26 -7.63 -9.95
N LEU A 361 -15.77 -6.48 -10.37
CA LEU A 361 -16.58 -5.50 -11.11
C LEU A 361 -17.15 -6.08 -12.42
N ARG A 362 -16.33 -6.80 -13.16
CA ARG A 362 -16.76 -7.45 -14.40
C ARG A 362 -17.88 -8.46 -14.16
N GLU A 363 -17.76 -9.28 -13.13
CA GLU A 363 -18.79 -10.26 -12.78
C GLU A 363 -20.09 -9.58 -12.36
N ILE A 364 -20.02 -8.53 -11.53
CA ILE A 364 -21.21 -7.78 -11.10
C ILE A 364 -21.86 -7.09 -12.29
N SER A 365 -21.10 -6.42 -13.15
CA SER A 365 -21.66 -5.75 -14.34
C SER A 365 -22.27 -6.73 -15.33
N GLY A 366 -21.68 -7.92 -15.48
CA GLY A 366 -22.26 -9.00 -16.28
C GLY A 366 -23.60 -9.49 -15.73
N ARG A 367 -23.72 -9.60 -14.42
CA ARG A 367 -24.99 -9.96 -13.77
C ARG A 367 -26.07 -8.89 -13.91
N LEU A 368 -25.65 -7.64 -14.00
CA LEU A 368 -26.55 -6.50 -14.25
C LEU A 368 -26.93 -6.35 -15.73
N ALA A 369 -26.37 -7.17 -16.61
CA ALA A 369 -26.54 -7.09 -18.06
C ALA A 369 -26.14 -5.72 -18.64
N GLU A 370 -25.15 -5.07 -18.05
CA GLU A 370 -24.56 -3.86 -18.59
C GLU A 370 -23.75 -4.17 -19.85
N MET A 371 -23.71 -3.20 -20.79
CA MET A 371 -22.96 -3.38 -22.01
C MET A 371 -21.46 -3.50 -21.70
N PRO A 372 -20.79 -4.60 -22.09
CA PRO A 372 -19.36 -4.76 -21.80
C PRO A 372 -18.51 -3.88 -22.72
N ALA A 373 -17.40 -3.40 -22.19
CA ALA A 373 -16.32 -2.77 -22.94
C ALA A 373 -15.20 -3.80 -23.23
N ASP A 374 -13.97 -3.36 -23.34
CA ASP A 374 -12.83 -4.23 -23.65
C ASP A 374 -12.70 -5.41 -22.68
N SER A 375 -12.54 -6.60 -23.20
CA SER A 375 -12.39 -7.85 -22.45
C SER A 375 -13.52 -8.15 -21.44
N GLY A 376 -14.70 -7.59 -21.67
CA GLY A 376 -15.87 -7.78 -20.81
C GLY A 376 -15.92 -6.90 -19.57
N TYR A 377 -14.96 -6.01 -19.36
CA TYR A 377 -14.98 -5.06 -18.26
C TYR A 377 -15.99 -3.94 -18.48
N PRO A 378 -16.58 -3.36 -17.41
CA PRO A 378 -17.45 -2.23 -17.57
C PRO A 378 -16.73 -1.00 -18.11
N ALA A 379 -17.41 -0.15 -18.86
CA ALA A 379 -16.85 1.07 -19.43
C ALA A 379 -16.30 2.04 -18.36
N TYR A 380 -16.83 1.98 -17.15
CA TYR A 380 -16.42 2.82 -16.02
C TYR A 380 -15.23 2.28 -15.21
N LEU A 381 -14.56 1.20 -15.66
CA LEU A 381 -13.42 0.63 -14.95
C LEU A 381 -12.32 1.65 -14.69
N ALA A 382 -11.90 2.38 -15.72
CA ALA A 382 -10.84 3.40 -15.58
C ALA A 382 -11.25 4.52 -14.61
N ALA A 383 -12.49 4.97 -14.66
CA ALA A 383 -13.01 5.99 -13.75
C ALA A 383 -13.03 5.52 -12.29
N ARG A 384 -13.41 4.27 -12.05
CA ARG A 384 -13.39 3.67 -10.70
C ARG A 384 -11.98 3.50 -10.15
N LEU A 385 -11.04 3.05 -10.98
CA LEU A 385 -9.62 2.98 -10.60
C LEU A 385 -9.05 4.37 -10.29
N ALA A 386 -9.33 5.36 -11.13
CA ALA A 386 -8.89 6.74 -10.91
C ALA A 386 -9.43 7.29 -9.59
N SER A 387 -10.71 7.08 -9.32
CA SER A 387 -11.36 7.50 -8.08
C SER A 387 -10.73 6.87 -6.84
N PHE A 388 -10.34 5.60 -6.92
CA PHE A 388 -9.62 4.92 -5.84
C PHE A 388 -8.22 5.50 -5.62
N TYR A 389 -7.43 5.66 -6.66
CA TYR A 389 -6.07 6.18 -6.55
C TYR A 389 -6.02 7.67 -6.17
N GLU A 390 -7.05 8.45 -6.51
CA GLU A 390 -7.16 9.85 -6.09
C GLU A 390 -7.29 10.04 -4.58
N ARG A 391 -7.68 9.01 -3.84
CA ARG A 391 -7.74 9.03 -2.38
C ARG A 391 -6.36 9.01 -1.74
N ALA A 392 -5.31 8.68 -2.49
CA ALA A 392 -3.93 8.83 -2.04
C ALA A 392 -3.51 10.30 -2.10
N GLY A 393 -2.57 10.67 -1.27
CA GLY A 393 -1.98 12.00 -1.28
C GLY A 393 -1.45 12.43 0.06
N LYS A 394 -0.62 13.46 0.03
CA LYS A 394 -0.20 14.19 1.22
C LYS A 394 -1.20 15.31 1.45
N VAL A 395 -1.71 15.43 2.66
CA VAL A 395 -2.78 16.37 2.98
C VAL A 395 -2.49 17.12 4.27
N LYS A 396 -3.06 18.31 4.36
CA LYS A 396 -3.23 19.01 5.63
C LYS A 396 -4.52 18.45 6.25
N CYS A 397 -4.40 17.86 7.42
CA CYS A 397 -5.54 17.22 8.08
C CYS A 397 -6.57 18.25 8.53
N LEU A 398 -7.83 17.81 8.57
CA LEU A 398 -8.94 18.63 9.02
C LEU A 398 -8.84 18.85 10.55
N GLY A 399 -9.13 20.06 11.00
CA GLY A 399 -9.18 20.40 12.41
C GLY A 399 -7.82 20.71 13.02
N GLY A 400 -7.80 20.95 14.34
CA GLY A 400 -6.60 21.26 15.10
C GLY A 400 -6.12 20.10 15.98
N PRO A 401 -4.86 20.06 16.36
CA PRO A 401 -3.78 20.94 15.96
C PRO A 401 -3.40 20.78 14.48
N GLU A 402 -2.73 21.79 13.92
CA GLU A 402 -2.27 21.72 12.53
C GLU A 402 -1.30 20.56 12.36
N ARG A 403 -1.59 19.69 11.39
CA ARG A 403 -0.80 18.50 11.12
C ARG A 403 -0.97 18.07 9.68
N THR A 404 0.03 17.35 9.18
CA THR A 404 0.00 16.74 7.86
C THR A 404 0.01 15.23 7.98
N GLY A 405 -0.68 14.57 7.08
CA GLY A 405 -0.67 13.12 6.97
C GLY A 405 -0.62 12.73 5.51
N SER A 406 -0.35 11.45 5.24
CA SER A 406 -0.33 10.97 3.86
C SER A 406 -0.88 9.55 3.75
N VAL A 407 -1.46 9.25 2.60
CA VAL A 407 -1.80 7.88 2.20
C VAL A 407 -1.06 7.59 0.90
N THR A 408 -0.21 6.58 0.94
CA THR A 408 0.48 6.05 -0.23
C THR A 408 -0.23 4.78 -0.66
N ILE A 409 -0.61 4.69 -1.94
CA ILE A 409 -1.24 3.49 -2.48
C ILE A 409 -0.24 2.77 -3.36
N VAL A 410 -0.02 1.49 -3.07
CA VAL A 410 0.75 0.57 -3.90
C VAL A 410 -0.20 -0.52 -4.38
N GLY A 411 -0.55 -0.50 -5.65
CA GLY A 411 -1.46 -1.47 -6.25
C GLY A 411 -0.70 -2.55 -7.01
N ALA A 412 -0.83 -3.79 -6.57
CA ALA A 412 -0.33 -4.92 -7.34
C ALA A 412 -1.30 -5.25 -8.45
N VAL A 413 -0.77 -5.50 -9.63
CA VAL A 413 -1.55 -5.86 -10.81
C VAL A 413 -1.03 -7.20 -11.31
N SER A 414 -1.93 -8.11 -11.67
CA SER A 414 -1.60 -9.43 -12.20
C SER A 414 -2.09 -9.55 -13.65
N PRO A 415 -1.36 -9.00 -14.62
CA PRO A 415 -1.77 -9.07 -16.02
C PRO A 415 -1.76 -10.52 -16.51
N PRO A 416 -2.81 -10.99 -17.20
CA PRO A 416 -2.86 -12.33 -17.76
C PRO A 416 -1.70 -12.57 -18.73
N GLY A 417 -0.95 -13.65 -18.52
CA GLY A 417 0.20 -13.99 -19.35
C GLY A 417 1.36 -12.99 -19.32
N GLY A 418 1.34 -12.02 -18.40
CA GLY A 418 2.35 -10.96 -18.34
C GLY A 418 2.17 -9.87 -19.38
N ASP A 419 1.02 -9.79 -20.02
CA ASP A 419 0.70 -8.80 -21.06
C ASP A 419 0.22 -7.48 -20.43
N PHE A 420 1.02 -6.44 -20.52
CA PHE A 420 0.69 -5.11 -19.98
C PHE A 420 -0.33 -4.33 -20.82
N SER A 421 -0.77 -4.85 -21.96
CA SER A 421 -1.87 -4.27 -22.73
C SER A 421 -3.26 -4.66 -22.22
N ASP A 422 -3.33 -5.52 -21.21
CA ASP A 422 -4.56 -5.86 -20.48
C ASP A 422 -5.28 -4.58 -20.02
N PRO A 423 -6.62 -4.49 -20.15
CA PRO A 423 -7.36 -3.26 -19.81
C PRO A 423 -7.13 -2.73 -18.40
N VAL A 424 -7.04 -3.62 -17.41
CA VAL A 424 -6.80 -3.22 -16.00
C VAL A 424 -5.41 -2.63 -15.84
N THR A 425 -4.39 -3.30 -16.38
CA THR A 425 -3.00 -2.86 -16.31
C THR A 425 -2.82 -1.54 -17.07
N SER A 426 -3.36 -1.45 -18.28
CA SER A 426 -3.29 -0.24 -19.09
C SER A 426 -3.96 0.96 -18.42
N ALA A 427 -5.16 0.76 -17.84
CA ALA A 427 -5.85 1.81 -17.08
C ALA A 427 -5.05 2.23 -15.85
N THR A 428 -4.49 1.28 -15.11
CA THR A 428 -3.69 1.56 -13.93
C THR A 428 -2.44 2.37 -14.28
N LEU A 429 -1.73 2.00 -15.34
CA LEU A 429 -0.52 2.70 -15.79
C LEU A 429 -0.80 4.15 -16.21
N SER A 430 -1.99 4.44 -16.73
CA SER A 430 -2.37 5.80 -17.09
C SER A 430 -2.66 6.70 -15.87
N ILE A 431 -2.91 6.11 -14.72
CA ILE A 431 -3.32 6.81 -13.50
C ILE A 431 -2.16 6.99 -12.53
N VAL A 432 -1.37 5.94 -12.29
CA VAL A 432 -0.28 5.95 -11.30
C VAL A 432 0.93 6.75 -11.77
N GLN A 433 1.68 7.28 -10.82
CA GLN A 433 2.88 8.06 -11.09
C GLN A 433 4.17 7.22 -11.07
N VAL A 434 4.14 6.05 -10.45
CA VAL A 434 5.28 5.15 -10.33
C VAL A 434 4.90 3.77 -10.85
N PHE A 435 5.77 3.20 -11.66
CA PHE A 435 5.60 1.88 -12.23
C PHE A 435 6.83 1.04 -11.89
N TRP A 436 6.62 -0.03 -11.12
CA TRP A 436 7.62 -1.03 -10.77
C TRP A 436 7.30 -2.34 -11.49
N GLY A 437 7.70 -2.42 -12.75
CA GLY A 437 7.40 -3.59 -13.58
C GLY A 437 8.21 -4.81 -13.17
N LEU A 438 7.55 -5.87 -12.71
CA LEU A 438 8.20 -7.12 -12.39
C LEU A 438 8.40 -7.97 -13.66
N ASP A 439 9.59 -8.53 -13.80
CA ASP A 439 10.00 -9.32 -14.96
C ASP A 439 10.18 -10.78 -14.58
N LYS A 440 9.44 -11.65 -15.23
CA LYS A 440 9.52 -13.10 -15.04
C LYS A 440 10.91 -13.66 -15.37
N LYS A 441 11.57 -13.10 -16.40
CA LYS A 441 12.92 -13.53 -16.80
C LYS A 441 13.95 -13.26 -15.71
N LEU A 442 13.85 -12.10 -15.04
CA LEU A 442 14.72 -11.78 -13.90
C LEU A 442 14.47 -12.73 -12.73
N ALA A 443 13.20 -13.02 -12.43
CA ALA A 443 12.84 -13.96 -11.38
C ALA A 443 13.36 -15.38 -11.66
N GLN A 444 13.29 -15.83 -12.92
CA GLN A 444 13.84 -17.13 -13.34
C GLN A 444 15.36 -17.21 -13.17
N ARG A 445 16.06 -16.11 -13.34
CA ARG A 445 17.52 -16.00 -13.10
C ARG A 445 17.88 -15.77 -11.64
N LYS A 446 16.91 -15.83 -10.73
CA LYS A 446 17.09 -15.57 -9.30
C LYS A 446 17.55 -14.15 -8.98
N HIS A 447 17.25 -13.21 -9.85
CA HIS A 447 17.50 -11.78 -9.64
C HIS A 447 16.29 -11.16 -8.91
N PHE A 448 16.45 -10.84 -7.64
CA PHE A 448 15.42 -10.23 -6.81
C PHE A 448 15.93 -8.92 -6.16
N PRO A 449 15.09 -7.90 -6.00
CA PRO A 449 13.75 -7.76 -6.59
C PRO A 449 13.78 -7.82 -8.11
N SER A 450 12.79 -8.48 -8.71
CA SER A 450 12.75 -8.69 -10.16
C SER A 450 12.18 -7.48 -10.92
N VAL A 451 12.50 -6.30 -10.46
CA VAL A 451 12.07 -5.04 -11.08
C VAL A 451 12.88 -4.78 -12.34
N ASN A 452 12.21 -4.68 -13.48
CA ASN A 452 12.86 -4.39 -14.75
C ASN A 452 13.21 -2.90 -14.82
N TRP A 453 14.51 -2.58 -14.79
CA TRP A 453 15.00 -1.21 -14.79
C TRP A 453 14.85 -0.47 -16.13
N LEU A 454 14.58 -1.20 -17.22
CA LEU A 454 14.39 -0.59 -18.55
C LEU A 454 12.96 -0.09 -18.76
N ILE A 455 11.98 -0.76 -18.19
CA ILE A 455 10.56 -0.42 -18.37
C ILE A 455 9.95 0.33 -17.19
N SER A 456 10.54 0.23 -16.01
CA SER A 456 10.07 0.91 -14.81
C SER A 456 10.34 2.41 -14.87
N TYR A 457 9.49 3.19 -14.21
CA TYR A 457 9.65 4.65 -14.15
C TYR A 457 9.07 5.23 -12.87
N SER A 458 9.49 6.46 -12.56
CA SER A 458 8.91 7.28 -11.51
C SER A 458 8.78 8.70 -12.01
N LYS A 459 7.57 9.26 -11.93
CA LYS A 459 7.29 10.65 -12.29
C LYS A 459 7.53 11.62 -11.14
N TYR A 460 7.93 11.12 -9.96
CA TYR A 460 8.19 11.94 -8.77
C TYR A 460 9.61 12.48 -8.70
N SER A 461 10.46 12.21 -9.67
CA SER A 461 11.86 12.66 -9.64
C SER A 461 11.99 14.17 -9.45
N GLY A 462 11.16 14.97 -10.12
CA GLY A 462 11.14 16.42 -9.96
C GLY A 462 10.68 16.89 -8.58
N ALA A 463 9.68 16.21 -8.01
CA ALA A 463 9.17 16.53 -6.67
C ALA A 463 10.17 16.22 -5.56
N LEU A 464 11.09 15.28 -5.80
CA LEU A 464 12.09 14.84 -4.83
C LEU A 464 13.45 15.55 -4.97
N GLU A 465 13.64 16.42 -5.97
CA GLU A 465 14.91 17.12 -6.19
C GLU A 465 15.40 17.87 -4.96
N SER A 466 14.52 18.61 -4.29
CA SER A 466 14.88 19.37 -3.09
C SER A 466 15.31 18.45 -1.93
N PHE A 467 14.69 17.30 -1.79
CA PHE A 467 15.09 16.31 -0.79
C PHE A 467 16.48 15.75 -1.10
N TYR A 468 16.73 15.37 -2.35
CA TYR A 468 18.02 14.81 -2.74
C TYR A 468 19.16 15.82 -2.66
N GLU A 469 18.91 17.08 -3.01
CA GLU A 469 19.90 18.15 -2.87
C GLU A 469 20.32 18.38 -1.42
N LYS A 470 19.38 18.28 -0.48
CA LYS A 470 19.68 18.39 0.96
C LYS A 470 20.37 17.15 1.51
N PHE A 471 20.02 15.98 0.99
CA PHE A 471 20.60 14.71 1.44
C PHE A 471 22.01 14.53 0.86
N ASP A 472 22.16 14.65 -0.45
CA ASP A 472 23.41 14.54 -1.19
C ASP A 472 23.29 15.25 -2.54
N PRO A 473 23.96 16.38 -2.74
CA PRO A 473 23.85 17.15 -3.98
C PRO A 473 24.26 16.38 -5.25
N ASP A 474 25.11 15.38 -5.13
CA ASP A 474 25.64 14.62 -6.26
C ASP A 474 24.74 13.44 -6.66
N PHE A 475 23.75 13.10 -5.86
CA PHE A 475 22.96 11.87 -6.05
C PHE A 475 22.21 11.84 -7.38
N ILE A 476 21.61 12.95 -7.79
CA ILE A 476 20.82 13.03 -9.03
C ILE A 476 21.71 12.73 -10.24
N ASP A 477 22.91 13.30 -10.27
CA ASP A 477 23.87 13.08 -11.37
C ASP A 477 24.36 11.63 -11.39
N ILE A 478 24.63 11.05 -10.23
CA ILE A 478 25.05 9.66 -10.08
C ILE A 478 23.95 8.71 -10.56
N ARG A 479 22.71 8.95 -10.17
CA ARG A 479 21.56 8.16 -10.61
C ARG A 479 21.36 8.24 -12.12
N THR A 480 21.43 9.43 -12.68
CA THR A 480 21.30 9.65 -14.11
C THR A 480 22.37 8.86 -14.87
N LYS A 481 23.61 8.90 -14.38
CA LYS A 481 24.72 8.14 -14.98
C LYS A 481 24.51 6.63 -14.89
N ALA A 482 24.03 6.14 -13.76
CA ALA A 482 23.73 4.71 -13.59
C ALA A 482 22.65 4.23 -14.57
N ARG A 483 21.61 5.04 -14.79
CA ARG A 483 20.56 4.75 -15.77
C ARG A 483 21.11 4.74 -17.20
N GLU A 484 21.96 5.70 -17.54
CA GLU A 484 22.62 5.74 -18.84
C GLU A 484 23.47 4.50 -19.10
N VAL A 485 24.23 4.05 -18.10
CA VAL A 485 25.05 2.84 -18.18
C VAL A 485 24.17 1.61 -18.42
N LEU A 486 23.08 1.46 -17.70
CA LEU A 486 22.16 0.33 -17.86
C LEU A 486 21.47 0.34 -19.24
N GLN A 487 21.07 1.51 -19.73
CA GLN A 487 20.49 1.65 -21.05
C GLN A 487 21.52 1.35 -22.16
N ARG A 488 22.75 1.83 -21.99
CA ARG A 488 23.83 1.57 -22.94
C ARG A 488 24.20 0.10 -23.00
N GLU A 489 24.14 -0.62 -21.88
CA GLU A 489 24.32 -2.07 -21.88
C GLU A 489 23.29 -2.77 -22.75
N ASP A 490 22.02 -2.36 -22.66
CA ASP A 490 20.95 -2.94 -23.46
C ASP A 490 21.21 -2.73 -24.96
N ASP A 491 21.62 -1.52 -25.35
CA ASP A 491 21.99 -1.20 -26.72
C ASP A 491 23.20 -2.01 -27.20
N LEU A 492 24.22 -2.19 -26.35
CA LEU A 492 25.43 -2.94 -26.66
C LEU A 492 25.21 -4.46 -26.75
N ASN A 493 24.23 -5.00 -26.04
CA ASN A 493 23.93 -6.42 -26.07
C ASN A 493 23.58 -6.92 -27.48
N GLU A 494 22.89 -6.13 -28.28
CA GLU A 494 22.58 -6.46 -29.67
C GLU A 494 23.86 -6.56 -30.50
N ILE A 495 24.80 -5.62 -30.29
CA ILE A 495 26.09 -5.61 -30.97
C ILE A 495 26.95 -6.80 -30.56
N VAL A 496 26.97 -7.13 -29.26
CA VAL A 496 27.71 -8.29 -28.72
C VAL A 496 27.23 -9.61 -29.34
N GLN A 497 25.93 -9.75 -29.54
CA GLN A 497 25.37 -10.94 -30.18
C GLN A 497 25.80 -11.10 -31.63
N LEU A 498 26.06 -10.00 -32.34
CA LEU A 498 26.44 -10.01 -33.74
C LEU A 498 27.95 -10.19 -33.96
N VAL A 499 28.78 -9.49 -33.21
CA VAL A 499 30.23 -9.40 -33.45
C VAL A 499 31.10 -9.91 -32.31
N GLY A 500 30.52 -10.24 -31.18
CA GLY A 500 31.24 -10.69 -29.98
C GLY A 500 31.77 -9.53 -29.12
N LYS A 501 32.08 -9.87 -27.87
CA LYS A 501 32.52 -8.90 -26.85
C LYS A 501 33.91 -8.31 -27.13
N ASP A 502 34.80 -9.09 -27.73
CA ASP A 502 36.18 -8.69 -27.99
C ASP A 502 36.31 -7.62 -29.09
N ALA A 503 35.29 -7.47 -29.93
CA ALA A 503 35.26 -6.47 -31.00
C ALA A 503 34.84 -5.08 -30.55
N LEU A 504 34.42 -4.94 -29.28
CA LEU A 504 33.97 -3.67 -28.73
C LEU A 504 35.16 -2.72 -28.43
N ALA A 505 34.89 -1.41 -28.48
CA ALA A 505 35.82 -0.41 -27.97
C ALA A 505 36.03 -0.60 -26.46
N GLU A 506 37.18 -0.17 -25.95
CA GLU A 506 37.52 -0.32 -24.52
C GLU A 506 36.53 0.42 -23.62
N THR A 507 36.01 1.59 -24.03
CA THR A 507 34.97 2.31 -23.31
C THR A 507 33.66 1.52 -23.20
N ASP A 508 33.30 0.78 -24.26
CA ASP A 508 32.11 -0.06 -24.25
C ASP A 508 32.28 -1.30 -23.35
N LYS A 509 33.48 -1.88 -23.31
CA LYS A 509 33.81 -2.96 -22.37
C LYS A 509 33.67 -2.52 -20.90
N ILE A 510 34.11 -1.32 -20.58
CA ILE A 510 33.97 -0.71 -19.25
C ILE A 510 32.50 -0.47 -18.95
N THR A 511 31.72 0.01 -19.91
CA THR A 511 30.27 0.20 -19.74
C THR A 511 29.58 -1.13 -19.42
N LEU A 512 29.90 -2.20 -20.12
CA LEU A 512 29.34 -3.54 -19.86
C LEU A 512 29.71 -4.07 -18.47
N GLU A 513 30.95 -3.86 -18.04
CA GLU A 513 31.38 -4.31 -16.72
C GLU A 513 30.74 -3.50 -15.60
N THR A 514 30.61 -2.20 -15.76
CA THR A 514 29.91 -1.32 -14.81
C THR A 514 28.43 -1.68 -14.71
N ALA A 515 27.80 -1.95 -15.85
CA ALA A 515 26.41 -2.39 -15.87
C ALA A 515 26.23 -3.75 -15.18
N LYS A 516 27.19 -4.65 -15.33
CA LYS A 516 27.18 -5.93 -14.60
C LYS A 516 27.29 -5.72 -13.09
N LEU A 517 28.16 -4.82 -12.63
CA LEU A 517 28.27 -4.45 -11.22
C LEU A 517 26.94 -3.90 -10.70
N LEU A 518 26.30 -3.01 -11.45
CA LEU A 518 25.00 -2.44 -11.07
C LEU A 518 23.92 -3.52 -10.97
N ARG A 519 23.82 -4.40 -11.96
CA ARG A 519 22.81 -5.45 -11.97
C ARG A 519 23.00 -6.47 -10.85
N GLU A 520 24.20 -7.01 -10.71
CA GLU A 520 24.45 -8.17 -9.84
C GLU A 520 24.76 -7.76 -8.40
N ASP A 521 25.40 -6.63 -8.20
CA ASP A 521 25.94 -6.24 -6.88
C ASP A 521 25.28 -5.00 -6.28
N TYR A 522 24.38 -4.40 -6.99
CA TYR A 522 23.60 -3.24 -6.53
C TYR A 522 22.09 -3.45 -6.60
N LEU A 523 21.57 -3.75 -7.79
CA LEU A 523 20.12 -3.94 -8.00
C LEU A 523 19.62 -5.27 -7.45
N ALA A 524 20.42 -6.33 -7.55
CA ALA A 524 20.10 -7.59 -6.88
C ALA A 524 20.31 -7.43 -5.37
N GLN A 525 19.31 -7.79 -4.61
CA GLN A 525 19.32 -7.62 -3.14
C GLN A 525 18.72 -8.86 -2.48
N ASN A 526 19.43 -9.38 -1.46
CA ASN A 526 18.99 -10.56 -0.74
C ASN A 526 18.06 -10.15 0.41
N ALA A 527 16.83 -10.64 0.39
CA ALA A 527 15.83 -10.31 1.39
C ALA A 527 16.01 -11.05 2.74
N PHE A 528 16.92 -12.02 2.80
CA PHE A 528 17.05 -12.92 3.96
C PHE A 528 18.32 -12.71 4.79
N THR A 529 19.34 -12.08 4.24
CA THR A 529 20.59 -11.87 4.94
C THR A 529 20.58 -10.60 5.79
N PRO A 530 21.15 -10.62 7.01
CA PRO A 530 21.10 -9.44 7.90
C PRO A 530 21.73 -8.17 7.31
N TYR A 531 22.75 -8.32 6.48
CA TYR A 531 23.44 -7.18 5.87
C TYR A 531 22.72 -6.59 4.66
N ASP A 532 21.82 -7.34 4.00
CA ASP A 532 21.22 -6.93 2.72
C ASP A 532 19.68 -6.89 2.71
N LYS A 533 19.02 -7.46 3.73
CA LYS A 533 17.55 -7.45 3.82
C LYS A 533 16.94 -6.06 3.86
N PHE A 534 17.67 -5.12 4.45
CA PHE A 534 17.33 -3.71 4.51
C PHE A 534 18.56 -2.90 4.15
N CYS A 535 18.47 -2.08 3.13
CA CYS A 535 19.54 -1.19 2.72
C CYS A 535 19.15 0.26 3.03
N PRO A 536 19.76 0.90 4.04
CA PRO A 536 19.52 2.31 4.31
C PRO A 536 19.84 3.17 3.11
N PHE A 537 19.16 4.28 2.95
CA PHE A 537 19.33 5.13 1.77
C PHE A 537 20.76 5.66 1.62
N TYR A 538 21.43 6.00 2.73
CA TYR A 538 22.83 6.41 2.70
C TYR A 538 23.75 5.33 2.12
N LYS A 539 23.51 4.07 2.48
CA LYS A 539 24.27 2.92 1.92
C LYS A 539 24.01 2.79 0.42
N SER A 540 22.75 2.88 -0.01
CA SER A 540 22.38 2.86 -1.43
C SER A 540 23.12 3.95 -2.23
N VAL A 541 23.15 5.16 -1.71
CA VAL A 541 23.80 6.31 -2.37
C VAL A 541 25.30 6.08 -2.47
N TRP A 542 25.95 5.66 -1.41
CA TRP A 542 27.40 5.43 -1.41
C TRP A 542 27.82 4.25 -2.29
N MET A 543 27.06 3.17 -2.30
CA MET A 543 27.34 2.04 -3.19
C MET A 543 27.29 2.48 -4.65
N MET A 544 26.25 3.19 -5.03
CA MET A 544 26.09 3.70 -6.40
C MET A 544 27.19 4.70 -6.74
N ARG A 545 27.52 5.61 -5.82
CA ARG A 545 28.60 6.59 -5.99
C ARG A 545 29.93 5.91 -6.31
N ASN A 546 30.29 4.90 -5.54
CA ASN A 546 31.54 4.18 -5.74
C ASN A 546 31.59 3.43 -7.08
N ILE A 547 30.50 2.81 -7.48
CA ILE A 547 30.40 2.14 -8.78
C ILE A 547 30.54 3.13 -9.94
N ILE A 548 29.87 4.27 -9.88
CA ILE A 548 29.93 5.29 -10.91
C ILE A 548 31.29 6.01 -10.90
N HIS A 549 31.90 6.18 -9.73
CA HIS A 549 33.26 6.70 -9.62
C HIS A 549 34.28 5.80 -10.33
N PHE A 550 34.18 4.50 -10.12
CA PHE A 550 34.96 3.51 -10.86
C PHE A 550 34.73 3.66 -12.38
N TYR A 551 33.49 3.75 -12.81
CA TYR A 551 33.15 3.94 -14.21
C TYR A 551 33.79 5.19 -14.83
N ASN A 552 33.70 6.31 -14.14
CA ASN A 552 34.27 7.57 -14.60
C ASN A 552 35.80 7.52 -14.69
N LEU A 553 36.45 6.97 -13.65
CA LEU A 553 37.91 6.82 -13.62
C LEU A 553 38.42 5.87 -14.70
N ALA A 554 37.71 4.74 -14.89
CA ALA A 554 38.09 3.76 -15.90
C ALA A 554 37.95 4.32 -17.31
N ASN A 555 36.88 5.05 -17.61
CA ASN A 555 36.72 5.70 -18.89
C ASN A 555 37.79 6.76 -19.15
N GLN A 556 38.11 7.59 -18.17
CA GLN A 556 39.19 8.59 -18.30
C GLN A 556 40.54 7.94 -18.56
N ALA A 557 40.84 6.85 -17.84
CA ALA A 557 42.11 6.14 -18.01
C ALA A 557 42.24 5.53 -19.42
N VAL A 558 41.17 4.97 -19.94
CA VAL A 558 41.16 4.35 -21.29
C VAL A 558 41.23 5.42 -22.38
N GLU A 559 40.54 6.54 -22.24
CA GLU A 559 40.56 7.63 -23.22
C GLU A 559 41.93 8.34 -23.28
N ARG A 560 42.57 8.57 -22.12
CA ARG A 560 43.89 9.22 -22.05
C ARG A 560 45.01 8.37 -22.64
N GLY A 561 44.89 7.03 -22.59
CA GLY A 561 45.87 6.11 -23.13
C GLY A 561 45.99 6.09 -24.65
N ALA A 562 45.15 6.84 -25.39
CA ALA A 562 45.06 6.77 -26.84
C ALA A 562 46.04 7.68 -27.60
N GLY A 563 46.91 8.46 -26.93
CA GLY A 563 47.65 9.52 -27.58
C GLY A 563 49.15 9.61 -27.33
N MET A 564 49.79 8.77 -26.55
CA MET A 564 51.24 8.85 -26.27
C MET A 564 51.91 7.48 -26.40
N ASP A 565 53.23 7.44 -26.62
CA ASP A 565 54.06 6.25 -26.83
C ASP A 565 54.17 5.27 -25.62
N GLY A 566 53.24 5.37 -24.67
CA GLY A 566 53.13 4.46 -23.57
C GLY A 566 52.18 3.29 -23.81
N GLN A 567 52.18 2.30 -22.92
CA GLN A 567 51.21 1.20 -22.95
C GLN A 567 49.79 1.77 -22.85
N LYS A 568 48.91 1.40 -23.79
CA LYS A 568 47.51 1.76 -23.72
C LYS A 568 46.88 1.06 -22.49
N ILE A 569 46.16 1.83 -21.70
CA ILE A 569 45.36 1.29 -20.63
C ILE A 569 44.11 0.64 -21.25
N THR A 570 44.01 -0.67 -21.06
CA THR A 570 42.87 -1.45 -21.53
C THR A 570 42.00 -1.91 -20.35
N TYR A 571 40.77 -2.31 -20.62
CA TYR A 571 39.90 -2.92 -19.63
C TYR A 571 40.57 -4.11 -18.94
N THR A 572 41.25 -4.97 -19.69
CA THR A 572 41.94 -6.13 -19.16
C THR A 572 43.05 -5.73 -18.18
N LEU A 573 43.81 -4.70 -18.49
CA LEU A 573 44.85 -4.16 -17.61
C LEU A 573 44.28 -3.60 -16.31
N ILE A 574 43.19 -2.86 -16.38
CA ILE A 574 42.46 -2.33 -15.22
C ILE A 574 42.02 -3.47 -14.30
N LYS A 575 41.39 -4.48 -14.88
CA LYS A 575 40.90 -5.63 -14.13
C LYS A 575 42.02 -6.41 -13.45
N HIS A 576 43.16 -6.54 -14.13
CA HIS A 576 44.32 -7.25 -13.59
C HIS A 576 45.01 -6.46 -12.47
N ARG A 577 45.25 -5.18 -12.68
CA ARG A 577 46.00 -4.32 -11.73
C ARG A 577 45.16 -3.85 -10.56
N LEU A 578 43.88 -3.61 -10.74
CA LEU A 578 42.96 -3.10 -9.73
C LEU A 578 41.96 -4.16 -9.26
N GLY A 579 42.32 -5.43 -9.36
CA GLY A 579 41.45 -6.54 -8.96
C GLY A 579 40.96 -6.47 -7.52
N ASP A 580 41.82 -6.04 -6.60
CA ASP A 580 41.47 -5.90 -5.19
C ASP A 580 40.40 -4.81 -4.96
N LEU A 581 40.53 -3.68 -5.66
CA LEU A 581 39.55 -2.60 -5.59
C LEU A 581 38.22 -3.02 -6.22
N PHE A 582 38.29 -3.75 -7.31
CA PHE A 582 37.12 -4.31 -7.97
C PHE A 582 36.36 -5.26 -7.04
N TYR A 583 37.09 -6.14 -6.34
CA TYR A 583 36.51 -7.02 -5.34
C TYR A 583 35.83 -6.24 -4.20
N ARG A 584 36.41 -5.15 -3.76
CA ARG A 584 35.82 -4.27 -2.74
C ARG A 584 34.53 -3.61 -3.24
N LEU A 585 34.46 -3.25 -4.52
CA LEU A 585 33.21 -2.74 -5.13
C LEU A 585 32.09 -3.79 -5.09
N VAL A 586 32.42 -5.02 -5.46
CA VAL A 586 31.48 -6.15 -5.39
C VAL A 586 31.03 -6.41 -3.96
N SER A 587 31.90 -6.24 -3.00
CA SER A 587 31.67 -6.56 -1.59
C SER A 587 30.95 -5.46 -0.79
N GLN A 588 30.64 -4.32 -1.38
CA GLN A 588 29.95 -3.22 -0.68
C GLN A 588 28.61 -3.65 -0.05
N LYS A 589 27.89 -4.54 -0.72
CA LYS A 589 26.60 -5.05 -0.24
C LYS A 589 26.69 -5.82 1.07
N PHE A 590 27.86 -6.35 1.41
CA PHE A 590 28.10 -7.14 2.64
C PHE A 590 28.31 -6.29 3.89
N GLU A 591 28.41 -4.98 3.74
CA GLU A 591 28.53 -4.08 4.90
C GLU A 591 27.22 -4.04 5.69
N ASP A 592 27.30 -4.40 6.97
CA ASP A 592 26.12 -4.52 7.82
C ASP A 592 25.67 -3.15 8.35
N PRO A 593 24.44 -2.70 8.07
CA PRO A 593 23.90 -1.45 8.61
C PRO A 593 23.88 -1.36 10.14
N ALA A 594 23.93 -2.50 10.84
CA ALA A 594 23.98 -2.55 12.30
C ALA A 594 25.28 -1.95 12.89
N GLU A 595 26.34 -1.85 12.09
CA GLU A 595 27.61 -1.21 12.51
C GLU A 595 27.49 0.32 12.68
N GLY A 596 26.44 0.92 12.18
CA GLY A 596 26.17 2.35 12.27
C GLY A 596 26.52 3.12 10.99
N GLU A 597 25.83 4.24 10.77
CA GLU A 597 25.99 5.08 9.58
C GLU A 597 27.42 5.63 9.44
N GLU A 598 27.97 6.18 10.51
CA GLU A 598 29.31 6.78 10.48
C GLU A 598 30.40 5.78 10.10
N THR A 599 30.33 4.57 10.64
CA THR A 599 31.28 3.50 10.33
C THR A 599 31.21 3.10 8.86
N LEU A 600 30.00 2.88 8.35
CA LEU A 600 29.80 2.49 6.96
C LEU A 600 30.21 3.60 5.99
N VAL A 601 29.83 4.84 6.26
CA VAL A 601 30.20 5.98 5.43
C VAL A 601 31.72 6.15 5.39
N THR A 602 32.41 5.95 6.51
CA THR A 602 33.88 5.97 6.56
C THR A 602 34.50 4.89 5.66
N LYS A 603 33.96 3.69 5.69
CA LYS A 603 34.43 2.58 4.84
C LYS A 603 34.19 2.85 3.36
N PHE A 604 33.02 3.35 2.99
CA PHE A 604 32.70 3.69 1.61
C PHE A 604 33.55 4.85 1.08
N LYS A 605 33.77 5.85 1.90
CA LYS A 605 34.62 6.99 1.56
C LYS A 605 36.08 6.57 1.36
N LYS A 606 36.58 5.65 2.17
CA LYS A 606 37.91 5.07 2.00
C LYS A 606 38.02 4.33 0.67
N LEU A 607 37.00 3.55 0.29
CA LEU A 607 36.98 2.89 -1.01
C LEU A 607 36.99 3.90 -2.17
N TYR A 608 36.24 4.97 -2.04
CA TYR A 608 36.23 6.06 -3.02
C TYR A 608 37.64 6.67 -3.22
N ASP A 609 38.32 6.99 -2.12
CA ASP A 609 39.67 7.56 -2.15
C ASP A 609 40.69 6.56 -2.68
N ASP A 610 40.59 5.30 -2.30
CA ASP A 610 41.46 4.21 -2.76
C ASP A 610 41.30 3.95 -4.27
N LEU A 611 40.08 4.08 -4.82
CA LEU A 611 39.84 4.01 -6.26
C LEU A 611 40.55 5.15 -6.98
N THR A 612 40.46 6.37 -6.48
CA THR A 612 41.13 7.52 -7.05
C THR A 612 42.66 7.33 -7.05
N ALA A 613 43.21 6.89 -5.92
CA ALA A 613 44.66 6.63 -5.79
C ALA A 613 45.11 5.47 -6.68
N GLY A 614 44.34 4.40 -6.75
CA GLY A 614 44.64 3.23 -7.58
C GLY A 614 44.71 3.55 -9.06
N PHE A 615 43.77 4.32 -9.58
CA PHE A 615 43.79 4.77 -10.98
C PHE A 615 44.92 5.75 -11.25
N ARG A 616 45.21 6.64 -10.31
CA ARG A 616 46.36 7.55 -10.43
C ARG A 616 47.69 6.79 -10.53
N ASN A 617 47.89 5.79 -9.67
CA ASN A 617 49.07 4.96 -9.71
C ASN A 617 49.16 4.14 -11.01
N LEU A 618 48.03 3.65 -11.51
CA LEU A 618 47.97 2.93 -12.78
C LEU A 618 48.37 3.84 -13.96
N GLU A 619 47.92 5.09 -13.99
CA GLU A 619 48.32 6.07 -15.01
C GLU A 619 49.78 6.42 -14.91
N ASP A 620 50.35 6.56 -13.71
CA ASP A 620 51.76 6.86 -13.48
C ASP A 620 52.69 5.70 -13.88
N GLU A 621 52.27 4.44 -13.63
CA GLU A 621 53.00 3.24 -14.05
C GLU A 621 53.03 3.06 -15.58
N THR A 622 52.03 3.55 -16.30
CA THR A 622 51.92 3.41 -17.75
C THR A 622 52.50 4.57 -18.53
N ARG A 623 52.95 5.63 -17.86
CA ARG A 623 53.73 6.73 -18.46
C ARG A 623 55.17 6.31 -18.58
#